data_67c8f760f6ac7ec7de15915b0d0f3eb3
#
_entry.id   67c8f760f6ac7ec7de15915b0d0f3eb3
#
_cell.length_a   1.000
_cell.length_b   1.000
_cell.length_c   1.000
_cell.angle_alpha   90.00
_cell.angle_beta   90.00
_cell.angle_gamma   90.00
#
_symmetry.space_group_name_H-M   'P 1'
#
loop_
_entity.id
_entity.type
_entity.pdbx_description
1 polymer ?
#
loop_
_entity_poly.entity_id
_entity_poly.type
_entity_poly.pdbx_seq_one_letter_code
_entity_poly.pdbx_strand_id
1 'polypeptide(L)'
;MALQQKNRLLNLNTVLGEDVLFLTSFSGTEEFGRLFHYDLEMISDDPAIKPQDMVGTGITWSVELADNSRRHWHGFVSSLSRGDIDGENRRNYRVEVVPWLWLLTQTSDCKIFQDTTVPDIIDQVLGEYGFADYQPDFQLDHKEWEYCVQYRETDFNFLSRLMEQEGIFYYFKHSEGAHKLVLT
;
A
#
# COMPACT_ATOMS: atom_id res chain seq x y z
N MET A 1 -23.61 7.95 23.24
CA MET A 1 -23.14 9.11 22.44
C MET A 1 -22.53 8.52 21.19
N ALA A 2 -22.94 8.97 20.01
CA ALA A 2 -22.35 8.46 18.77
C ALA A 2 -20.86 8.80 18.74
N LEU A 3 -20.04 7.87 18.29
CA LEU A 3 -18.61 8.10 18.08
C LEU A 3 -18.43 9.10 16.94
N GLN A 4 -17.43 9.96 17.06
CA GLN A 4 -17.01 10.91 16.01
C GLN A 4 -15.50 10.94 15.91
N GLN A 5 -14.96 11.08 14.71
CA GLN A 5 -13.52 11.17 14.49
C GLN A 5 -12.95 12.55 14.84
N LYS A 6 -13.81 13.56 14.86
CA LYS A 6 -13.41 14.93 15.21
C LYS A 6 -12.72 14.97 16.59
N ASN A 7 -11.55 15.56 16.66
CA ASN A 7 -10.71 15.68 17.87
C ASN A 7 -10.15 14.35 18.41
N ARG A 8 -10.07 13.30 17.59
CA ARG A 8 -9.37 12.06 17.96
C ARG A 8 -7.88 12.15 17.58
N LEU A 9 -7.04 11.55 18.42
CA LEU A 9 -5.61 11.40 18.13
C LEU A 9 -5.39 10.59 16.86
N LEU A 10 -6.15 9.50 16.69
CA LEU A 10 -6.15 8.62 15.52
C LEU A 10 -7.36 8.95 14.65
N ASN A 11 -7.12 9.23 13.38
CA ASN A 11 -8.16 9.39 12.37
C ASN A 11 -8.04 8.34 11.28
N LEU A 12 -9.17 8.02 10.68
CA LEU A 12 -9.31 7.03 9.63
C LEU A 12 -10.22 7.57 8.52
N ASN A 13 -9.79 7.41 7.28
CA ASN A 13 -10.60 7.72 6.10
C ASN A 13 -10.70 6.45 5.24
N THR A 14 -11.92 6.06 4.91
CA THR A 14 -12.24 4.86 4.13
C THR A 14 -13.31 5.16 3.09
N VAL A 15 -13.51 4.27 2.15
CA VAL A 15 -14.59 4.35 1.16
C VAL A 15 -15.99 4.35 1.79
N LEU A 16 -16.14 3.87 3.04
CA LEU A 16 -17.43 3.84 3.74
C LEU A 16 -17.89 5.22 4.23
N GLY A 17 -17.02 6.21 4.18
CA GLY A 17 -17.29 7.57 4.64
C GLY A 17 -16.86 7.86 6.07
N GLU A 18 -17.13 9.09 6.51
CA GLU A 18 -16.79 9.57 7.84
C GLU A 18 -17.61 8.86 8.92
N ASP A 19 -17.01 8.70 10.10
CA ASP A 19 -17.67 8.21 11.31
C ASP A 19 -18.34 6.81 11.21
N VAL A 20 -17.95 6.00 10.20
CA VAL A 20 -18.39 4.60 10.08
C VAL A 20 -17.43 3.66 10.78
N LEU A 21 -16.13 3.82 10.58
CA LEU A 21 -15.05 3.04 11.21
C LEU A 21 -14.15 3.95 12.03
N PHE A 22 -13.75 3.50 13.22
CA PHE A 22 -12.88 4.23 14.12
C PHE A 22 -11.61 3.44 14.41
N LEU A 23 -10.47 3.99 14.05
CA LEU A 23 -9.18 3.38 14.35
C LEU A 23 -8.93 3.35 15.87
N THR A 24 -8.57 2.18 16.38
CA THR A 24 -8.21 1.97 17.80
C THR A 24 -6.73 1.75 17.97
N SER A 25 -6.11 0.97 17.07
CA SER A 25 -4.68 0.75 17.05
C SER A 25 -4.21 0.41 15.63
N PHE A 26 -2.92 0.56 15.38
CA PHE A 26 -2.28 0.03 14.19
C PHE A 26 -0.84 -0.37 14.51
N SER A 27 -0.35 -1.34 13.76
CA SER A 27 1.04 -1.76 13.77
C SER A 27 1.48 -2.11 12.36
N GLY A 28 2.77 -2.01 12.07
CA GLY A 28 3.25 -2.35 10.74
C GLY A 28 4.75 -2.26 10.60
N THR A 29 5.23 -2.62 9.42
CA THR A 29 6.64 -2.62 9.06
C THR A 29 6.83 -1.94 7.72
N GLU A 30 7.79 -1.02 7.68
CA GLU A 30 8.31 -0.41 6.46
C GLU A 30 9.82 -0.62 6.41
N GLU A 31 10.33 -1.14 5.30
CA GLU A 31 11.75 -1.37 5.07
C GLU A 31 12.11 -0.95 3.65
N PHE A 32 13.36 -0.54 3.43
CA PHE A 32 13.87 -0.30 2.09
C PHE A 32 13.88 -1.59 1.26
N GLY A 33 13.43 -1.49 0.01
CA GLY A 33 13.37 -2.63 -0.91
C GLY A 33 12.33 -3.69 -0.55
N ARG A 34 11.37 -3.38 0.31
CA ARG A 34 10.29 -4.28 0.71
C ARG A 34 8.93 -3.62 0.65
N LEU A 35 7.90 -4.44 0.44
CA LEU A 35 6.52 -4.02 0.57
C LEU A 35 6.22 -3.74 2.04
N PHE A 36 5.59 -2.61 2.32
CA PHE A 36 5.09 -2.38 3.66
C PHE A 36 3.86 -3.23 3.94
N HIS A 37 3.66 -3.51 5.21
CA HIS A 37 2.48 -4.20 5.72
C HIS A 37 2.01 -3.53 7.00
N TYR A 38 0.72 -3.23 7.09
CA TYR A 38 0.09 -2.69 8.29
C TYR A 38 -1.14 -3.48 8.66
N ASP A 39 -1.29 -3.71 9.96
CA ASP A 39 -2.51 -4.20 10.60
C ASP A 39 -3.20 -3.04 11.28
N LEU A 40 -4.46 -2.79 10.97
CA LEU A 40 -5.28 -1.77 11.59
C LEU A 40 -6.43 -2.44 12.35
N GLU A 41 -6.58 -2.11 13.62
CA GLU A 41 -7.73 -2.50 14.43
C GLU A 41 -8.71 -1.35 14.53
N MET A 42 -9.98 -1.66 14.37
CA MET A 42 -11.04 -0.65 14.28
C MET A 42 -12.30 -1.15 14.98
N ILE A 43 -13.15 -0.20 15.34
CA ILE A 43 -14.49 -0.46 15.86
C ILE A 43 -15.53 0.27 15.00
N SER A 44 -16.75 -0.26 14.98
CA SER A 44 -17.90 0.37 14.33
C SER A 44 -19.18 0.07 15.09
N ASP A 45 -20.11 1.03 15.08
CA ASP A 45 -21.50 0.82 15.48
C ASP A 45 -22.29 0.01 14.44
N ASP A 46 -21.76 -0.11 13.19
CA ASP A 46 -22.31 -0.96 12.14
C ASP A 46 -21.69 -2.37 12.21
N PRO A 47 -22.46 -3.40 12.59
CA PRO A 47 -21.97 -4.77 12.66
C PRO A 47 -21.95 -5.50 11.30
N ALA A 48 -22.44 -4.86 10.22
CA ALA A 48 -22.74 -5.51 8.95
C ALA A 48 -21.69 -5.27 7.86
N ILE A 49 -20.65 -4.47 8.11
CA ILE A 49 -19.57 -4.19 7.14
C ILE A 49 -18.95 -5.51 6.65
N LYS A 50 -18.85 -5.67 5.34
CA LYS A 50 -18.38 -6.90 4.69
C LYS A 50 -17.02 -6.69 4.05
N PRO A 51 -16.22 -7.76 3.86
CA PRO A 51 -14.97 -7.67 3.12
C PRO A 51 -15.10 -7.01 1.74
N GLN A 52 -16.18 -7.30 1.01
CA GLN A 52 -16.46 -6.74 -0.32
C GLN A 52 -16.60 -5.22 -0.33
N ASP A 53 -16.93 -4.61 0.82
CA ASP A 53 -17.12 -3.17 0.94
C ASP A 53 -15.77 -2.43 1.07
N MET A 54 -14.69 -3.14 1.42
CA MET A 54 -13.40 -2.56 1.78
C MET A 54 -12.21 -3.11 1.01
N VAL A 55 -12.17 -4.43 0.73
CA VAL A 55 -11.02 -5.07 0.09
C VAL A 55 -10.81 -4.50 -1.31
N GLY A 56 -9.56 -4.16 -1.63
CA GLY A 56 -9.17 -3.51 -2.88
C GLY A 56 -9.37 -1.99 -2.89
N THR A 57 -9.91 -1.39 -1.82
CA THR A 57 -10.07 0.07 -1.73
C THR A 57 -8.93 0.72 -0.98
N GLY A 58 -8.70 2.02 -1.26
CA GLY A 58 -7.74 2.83 -0.51
C GLY A 58 -8.21 3.13 0.90
N ILE A 59 -7.26 3.14 1.83
CA ILE A 59 -7.46 3.52 3.22
C ILE A 59 -6.36 4.47 3.66
N THR A 60 -6.73 5.55 4.34
CA THR A 60 -5.79 6.53 4.90
C THR A 60 -6.01 6.62 6.40
N TRP A 61 -4.94 6.61 7.17
CA TRP A 61 -5.01 6.89 8.59
C TRP A 61 -3.95 7.90 8.99
N SER A 62 -4.17 8.55 10.11
CA SER A 62 -3.25 9.56 10.60
C SER A 62 -3.19 9.61 12.12
N VAL A 63 -2.07 10.10 12.61
CA VAL A 63 -1.81 10.38 14.03
C VAL A 63 -1.54 11.87 14.17
N GLU A 64 -2.18 12.51 15.16
CA GLU A 64 -1.87 13.86 15.54
C GLU A 64 -0.58 13.90 16.37
N LEU A 65 0.35 14.75 15.97
CA LEU A 65 1.63 14.93 16.63
C LEU A 65 1.57 16.03 17.70
N ALA A 66 2.62 16.14 18.50
CA ALA A 66 2.70 17.10 19.59
C ALA A 66 2.64 18.58 19.16
N ASP A 67 2.95 18.87 17.91
CA ASP A 67 2.88 20.19 17.30
C ASP A 67 1.52 20.46 16.59
N ASN A 68 0.53 19.61 16.81
CA ASN A 68 -0.80 19.57 16.15
C ASN A 68 -0.74 19.32 14.64
N SER A 69 0.39 18.98 14.05
CA SER A 69 0.46 18.44 12.70
C SER A 69 -0.03 16.99 12.67
N ARG A 70 -0.31 16.44 11.48
CA ARG A 70 -0.69 15.05 11.33
C ARG A 70 0.30 14.30 10.46
N ARG A 71 0.75 13.14 10.93
CA ARG A 71 1.44 12.16 10.09
C ARG A 71 0.41 11.23 9.48
N HIS A 72 0.47 11.10 8.15
CA HIS A 72 -0.45 10.27 7.37
C HIS A 72 0.23 9.02 6.87
N TRP A 73 -0.56 7.96 6.73
CA TRP A 73 -0.24 6.73 6.00
C TRP A 73 -1.39 6.43 5.07
N HIS A 74 -1.08 5.82 3.97
CA HIS A 74 -2.06 5.36 2.98
C HIS A 74 -1.65 3.99 2.44
N GLY A 75 -2.63 3.16 2.09
CA GLY A 75 -2.43 1.88 1.40
C GLY A 75 -3.75 1.32 0.88
N PHE A 76 -3.72 0.09 0.42
CA PHE A 76 -4.90 -0.63 -0.04
C PHE A 76 -5.22 -1.77 0.92
N VAL A 77 -6.50 -1.97 1.18
CA VAL A 77 -6.98 -3.07 2.02
C VAL A 77 -6.84 -4.38 1.26
N SER A 78 -5.99 -5.28 1.73
CA SER A 78 -5.81 -6.64 1.17
C SER A 78 -6.75 -7.66 1.81
N SER A 79 -7.08 -7.49 3.10
CA SER A 79 -8.03 -8.35 3.81
C SER A 79 -8.84 -7.56 4.85
N LEU A 80 -10.05 -8.05 5.16
CA LEU A 80 -10.87 -7.58 6.28
C LEU A 80 -11.42 -8.76 7.05
N SER A 81 -11.20 -8.77 8.35
CA SER A 81 -11.79 -9.73 9.28
C SER A 81 -12.69 -9.04 10.30
N ARG A 82 -13.75 -9.75 10.69
CA ARG A 82 -14.70 -9.31 11.71
C ARG A 82 -14.41 -10.02 13.03
N GLY A 83 -14.23 -9.26 14.07
CA GLY A 83 -14.06 -9.74 15.43
C GLY A 83 -15.37 -9.76 16.23
N ASP A 84 -15.22 -9.82 17.53
CA ASP A 84 -16.35 -9.86 18.47
C ASP A 84 -17.01 -8.48 18.64
N ILE A 85 -18.20 -8.49 19.21
CA ILE A 85 -18.91 -7.28 19.65
C ILE A 85 -18.46 -6.97 21.07
N ASP A 86 -18.09 -5.72 21.31
CA ASP A 86 -17.68 -5.25 22.63
C ASP A 86 -18.87 -5.01 23.59
N GLY A 87 -18.56 -4.64 24.84
CA GLY A 87 -19.56 -4.36 25.87
C GLY A 87 -20.45 -3.13 25.60
N GLU A 88 -20.11 -2.31 24.60
CA GLU A 88 -20.85 -1.14 24.13
C GLU A 88 -21.63 -1.42 22.84
N ASN A 89 -21.77 -2.70 22.47
CA ASN A 89 -22.45 -3.19 21.27
C ASN A 89 -21.79 -2.73 19.95
N ARG A 90 -20.46 -2.50 19.94
CA ARG A 90 -19.68 -2.18 18.74
C ARG A 90 -18.92 -3.42 18.27
N ARG A 91 -18.85 -3.58 16.96
CA ARG A 91 -18.10 -4.66 16.34
C ARG A 91 -16.65 -4.26 16.13
N ASN A 92 -15.76 -5.18 16.48
CA ASN A 92 -14.35 -5.08 16.15
C ASN A 92 -14.10 -5.51 14.70
N TYR A 93 -13.22 -4.77 14.01
CA TYR A 93 -12.76 -5.06 12.66
C TYR A 93 -11.25 -5.00 12.62
N ARG A 94 -10.64 -5.85 11.82
CA ARG A 94 -9.21 -5.80 11.52
C ARG A 94 -9.03 -5.84 10.02
N VAL A 95 -8.17 -4.96 9.49
CA VAL A 95 -7.74 -4.96 8.09
C VAL A 95 -6.24 -5.07 7.99
N GLU A 96 -5.79 -5.75 6.94
CA GLU A 96 -4.42 -5.73 6.48
C GLU A 96 -4.30 -4.73 5.34
N VAL A 97 -3.26 -3.90 5.38
CA VAL A 97 -3.02 -2.83 4.42
C VAL A 97 -1.66 -3.00 3.78
N VAL A 98 -1.63 -2.91 2.46
CA VAL A 98 -0.46 -3.13 1.61
C VAL A 98 -0.30 -1.98 0.61
N PRO A 99 0.91 -1.77 0.02
CA PRO A 99 1.09 -0.82 -1.06
C PRO A 99 0.43 -1.29 -2.37
N TRP A 100 0.18 -0.36 -3.30
CA TRP A 100 -0.28 -0.73 -4.64
C TRP A 100 0.69 -1.69 -5.36
N LEU A 101 1.98 -1.58 -5.08
CA LEU A 101 3.02 -2.47 -5.65
C LEU A 101 2.79 -3.94 -5.28
N TRP A 102 2.10 -4.24 -4.17
CA TRP A 102 1.70 -5.59 -3.79
C TRP A 102 0.80 -6.26 -4.85
N LEU A 103 0.01 -5.49 -5.59
CA LEU A 103 -0.87 -6.04 -6.62
C LEU A 103 -0.07 -6.76 -7.73
N LEU A 104 1.18 -6.36 -7.95
CA LEU A 104 2.09 -7.02 -8.88
C LEU A 104 2.51 -8.44 -8.43
N THR A 105 2.26 -8.81 -7.18
CA THR A 105 2.44 -10.19 -6.70
C THR A 105 1.32 -11.13 -7.17
N GLN A 106 0.20 -10.57 -7.62
CA GLN A 106 -0.99 -11.32 -8.02
C GLN A 106 -1.04 -11.57 -9.54
N THR A 107 -0.14 -10.97 -10.29
CA THR A 107 -0.01 -11.12 -11.74
C THR A 107 1.29 -11.81 -12.10
N SER A 108 1.30 -12.61 -13.15
CA SER A 108 2.51 -13.26 -13.68
C SER A 108 2.46 -13.29 -15.20
N ASP A 109 3.62 -13.14 -15.83
CA ASP A 109 3.70 -13.08 -17.28
C ASP A 109 4.94 -13.80 -17.84
N CYS A 110 5.01 -13.84 -19.17
CA CYS A 110 6.16 -14.28 -19.95
C CYS A 110 6.45 -13.21 -21.00
N LYS A 111 7.42 -12.34 -20.72
CA LYS A 111 7.81 -11.22 -21.58
C LYS A 111 9.28 -11.27 -21.94
N ILE A 112 9.61 -10.72 -23.10
CA ILE A 112 10.97 -10.56 -23.58
C ILE A 112 11.23 -9.08 -23.77
N PHE A 113 12.34 -8.60 -23.22
CA PHE A 113 12.83 -7.25 -23.37
C PHE A 113 14.19 -7.32 -24.05
N GLN A 114 14.43 -6.47 -25.07
CA GLN A 114 15.65 -6.46 -25.85
C GLN A 114 16.15 -5.02 -25.98
N ASP A 115 17.47 -4.86 -25.99
CA ASP A 115 18.16 -3.60 -26.20
C ASP A 115 17.56 -2.45 -25.35
N THR A 116 17.46 -2.69 -24.03
CA THR A 116 16.80 -1.76 -23.10
C THR A 116 17.45 -1.77 -21.71
N THR A 117 17.28 -0.71 -20.96
CA THR A 117 17.79 -0.59 -19.59
C THR A 117 16.80 -1.13 -18.56
N VAL A 118 17.28 -1.47 -17.36
CA VAL A 118 16.38 -1.88 -16.26
C VAL A 118 15.39 -0.78 -15.86
N PRO A 119 15.75 0.50 -15.77
CA PRO A 119 14.78 1.58 -15.59
C PRO A 119 13.66 1.59 -16.65
N ASP A 120 13.99 1.41 -17.92
CA ASP A 120 12.99 1.37 -18.99
C ASP A 120 12.06 0.14 -18.88
N ILE A 121 12.61 -1.01 -18.44
CA ILE A 121 11.81 -2.20 -18.15
C ILE A 121 10.83 -1.93 -17.01
N ILE A 122 11.30 -1.29 -15.94
CA ILE A 122 10.46 -0.90 -14.79
C ILE A 122 9.32 0.01 -15.27
N ASP A 123 9.64 1.04 -16.05
CA ASP A 123 8.65 1.96 -16.61
C ASP A 123 7.61 1.25 -17.49
N GLN A 124 8.04 0.31 -18.33
CA GLN A 124 7.15 -0.48 -19.18
C GLN A 124 6.20 -1.34 -18.34
N VAL A 125 6.73 -2.07 -17.35
CA VAL A 125 5.90 -2.95 -16.51
C VAL A 125 4.95 -2.14 -15.64
N LEU A 126 5.44 -1.09 -14.98
CA LEU A 126 4.58 -0.24 -14.13
C LEU A 126 3.56 0.55 -14.94
N GLY A 127 3.90 0.94 -16.17
CA GLY A 127 3.00 1.65 -17.08
C GLY A 127 1.76 0.84 -17.48
N GLU A 128 1.79 -0.48 -17.40
CA GLU A 128 0.62 -1.35 -17.60
C GLU A 128 -0.41 -1.20 -16.47
N TYR A 129 0.02 -0.71 -15.32
CA TYR A 129 -0.81 -0.48 -14.15
C TYR A 129 -1.20 1.00 -14.08
N GLY A 130 -2.36 1.35 -14.57
CA GLY A 130 -2.85 2.74 -14.65
C GLY A 130 -3.01 3.47 -13.29
N PHE A 131 -2.77 2.80 -12.19
CA PHE A 131 -2.79 3.33 -10.83
C PHE A 131 -1.39 3.48 -10.20
N ALA A 132 -0.33 3.13 -10.93
CA ALA A 132 1.03 3.18 -10.40
C ALA A 132 1.48 4.64 -10.21
N ASP A 133 1.67 5.05 -8.96
CA ASP A 133 2.26 6.36 -8.61
C ASP A 133 3.69 6.13 -8.12
N TYR A 134 4.67 6.41 -8.99
CA TYR A 134 6.07 6.24 -8.68
C TYR A 134 6.92 7.40 -9.15
N GLN A 135 8.07 7.56 -8.55
CA GLN A 135 9.07 8.58 -8.84
C GLN A 135 10.42 7.90 -9.06
N PRO A 136 10.97 7.92 -10.28
CA PRO A 136 12.36 7.53 -10.49
C PRO A 136 13.28 8.61 -9.93
N ASP A 137 14.28 8.18 -9.16
CA ASP A 137 15.33 9.03 -8.57
C ASP A 137 16.68 8.33 -8.69
N PHE A 138 16.97 7.81 -9.89
CA PHE A 138 18.19 7.07 -10.18
C PHE A 138 19.40 7.99 -10.18
N GLN A 139 20.45 7.61 -9.44
CA GLN A 139 21.67 8.40 -9.28
C GLN A 139 22.77 7.97 -10.25
N LEU A 140 22.63 6.82 -10.91
CA LEU A 140 23.63 6.23 -11.79
C LEU A 140 23.01 5.92 -13.14
N ASP A 141 23.87 5.92 -14.18
CA ASP A 141 23.52 5.42 -15.50
C ASP A 141 23.46 3.89 -15.49
N HIS A 142 22.41 3.32 -16.07
CA HIS A 142 22.20 1.89 -16.18
C HIS A 142 22.54 1.40 -17.58
N LYS A 143 23.19 0.24 -17.66
CA LYS A 143 23.58 -0.36 -18.94
C LYS A 143 22.37 -0.93 -19.66
N GLU A 144 22.41 -0.80 -20.98
CA GLU A 144 21.50 -1.49 -21.87
C GLU A 144 21.78 -3.00 -21.86
N TRP A 145 20.74 -3.81 -21.74
CA TRP A 145 20.80 -5.26 -21.81
C TRP A 145 20.33 -5.73 -23.19
N GLU A 146 21.13 -6.56 -23.85
CA GLU A 146 20.74 -7.15 -25.13
C GLU A 146 19.50 -8.01 -25.01
N TYR A 147 19.32 -8.68 -23.86
CA TYR A 147 18.23 -9.62 -23.65
C TYR A 147 17.88 -9.80 -22.16
N CYS A 148 16.61 -9.60 -21.85
CA CYS A 148 16.05 -9.85 -20.52
C CYS A 148 14.71 -10.56 -20.64
N VAL A 149 14.46 -11.57 -19.82
CA VAL A 149 13.24 -12.38 -19.86
C VAL A 149 12.57 -12.42 -18.52
N GLN A 150 11.29 -12.14 -18.52
CA GLN A 150 10.37 -12.57 -17.48
C GLN A 150 9.81 -13.94 -17.89
N TYR A 151 9.98 -14.94 -17.05
CA TYR A 151 9.49 -16.28 -17.35
C TYR A 151 8.80 -16.94 -16.18
N ARG A 152 7.46 -17.03 -16.25
CA ARG A 152 6.59 -17.68 -15.25
C ARG A 152 6.84 -17.20 -13.83
N GLU A 153 7.16 -15.93 -13.67
CA GLU A 153 7.32 -15.25 -12.39
C GLU A 153 6.34 -14.08 -12.29
N THR A 154 6.03 -13.65 -11.06
CA THR A 154 5.17 -12.48 -10.86
C THR A 154 5.89 -11.22 -11.32
N ASP A 155 5.12 -10.20 -11.74
CA ASP A 155 5.68 -8.91 -12.13
C ASP A 155 6.49 -8.31 -10.96
N PHE A 156 6.03 -8.50 -9.73
CA PHE A 156 6.78 -8.10 -8.54
C PHE A 156 8.14 -8.79 -8.41
N ASN A 157 8.19 -10.13 -8.54
CA ASN A 157 9.44 -10.87 -8.44
C ASN A 157 10.40 -10.52 -9.58
N PHE A 158 9.87 -10.35 -10.80
CA PHE A 158 10.64 -9.90 -11.96
C PHE A 158 11.30 -8.56 -11.68
N LEU A 159 10.52 -7.52 -11.31
CA LEU A 159 11.08 -6.20 -11.02
C LEU A 159 12.03 -6.23 -9.82
N SER A 160 11.71 -6.98 -8.76
CA SER A 160 12.56 -7.06 -7.57
C SER A 160 13.96 -7.60 -7.89
N ARG A 161 14.05 -8.71 -8.65
CA ARG A 161 15.36 -9.26 -9.01
C ARG A 161 16.18 -8.36 -9.94
N LEU A 162 15.51 -7.61 -10.83
CA LEU A 162 16.20 -6.64 -11.69
C LEU A 162 16.71 -5.45 -10.85
N MET A 163 15.90 -4.94 -9.95
CA MET A 163 16.31 -3.87 -9.04
C MET A 163 17.47 -4.30 -8.15
N GLU A 164 17.42 -5.51 -7.58
CA GLU A 164 18.51 -6.06 -6.77
C GLU A 164 19.80 -6.20 -7.59
N GLN A 165 19.72 -6.64 -8.84
CA GLN A 165 20.88 -6.80 -9.73
C GLN A 165 21.54 -5.46 -10.09
N GLU A 166 20.76 -4.42 -10.28
CA GLU A 166 21.24 -3.08 -10.65
C GLU A 166 21.53 -2.20 -9.41
N GLY A 167 21.29 -2.70 -8.20
CA GLY A 167 21.48 -1.94 -6.97
C GLY A 167 20.41 -0.86 -6.75
N ILE A 168 19.28 -0.97 -7.44
CA ILE A 168 18.12 -0.10 -7.25
C ILE A 168 17.35 -0.59 -6.03
N PHE A 169 17.08 0.28 -5.09
CA PHE A 169 16.17 0.01 -3.99
C PHE A 169 15.02 1.00 -3.97
N TYR A 170 13.98 0.69 -3.25
CA TYR A 170 12.79 1.51 -3.20
C TYR A 170 12.27 1.72 -1.78
N TYR A 171 11.46 2.74 -1.62
CA TYR A 171 10.72 3.04 -0.41
C TYR A 171 9.43 3.78 -0.76
N PHE A 172 8.54 3.91 0.24
CA PHE A 172 7.27 4.60 0.05
C PHE A 172 7.25 5.94 0.79
N LYS A 173 6.72 6.97 0.13
CA LYS A 173 6.35 8.24 0.75
C LYS A 173 4.85 8.28 0.92
N HIS A 174 4.39 8.44 2.16
CA HIS A 174 2.97 8.54 2.47
C HIS A 174 2.54 9.99 2.56
N SER A 175 1.32 10.26 2.08
CA SER A 175 0.62 11.53 2.19
C SER A 175 -0.86 11.27 2.47
N GLU A 176 -1.64 12.32 2.68
CA GLU A 176 -3.09 12.19 2.79
C GLU A 176 -3.68 11.70 1.46
N GLY A 177 -4.36 10.54 1.51
CA GLY A 177 -5.03 9.94 0.36
C GLY A 177 -4.13 9.26 -0.67
N ALA A 178 -2.80 9.23 -0.48
CA ALA A 178 -1.89 8.62 -1.45
C ALA A 178 -0.61 8.07 -0.81
N HIS A 179 0.01 7.11 -1.48
CA HIS A 179 1.42 6.76 -1.25
C HIS A 179 2.13 6.63 -2.60
N LYS A 180 3.37 7.09 -2.61
CA LYS A 180 4.22 7.11 -3.80
C LYS A 180 5.42 6.20 -3.61
N LEU A 181 5.71 5.36 -4.59
CA LEU A 181 6.93 4.57 -4.67
C LEU A 181 8.08 5.47 -5.16
N VAL A 182 9.20 5.47 -4.46
CA VAL A 182 10.42 6.12 -4.90
C VAL A 182 11.46 5.06 -5.19
N LEU A 183 12.03 5.11 -6.39
CA LEU A 183 13.08 4.22 -6.87
C LEU A 183 14.41 4.98 -6.85
N THR A 184 15.44 4.46 -6.20
CA THR A 184 16.72 5.16 -6.05
C THR A 184 17.91 4.21 -6.10
#